data_f03fa84b4141ecdef2e5e199aff2efce
#
_entry.id   f03fa84b4141ecdef2e5e199aff2efce
#
_cell.length_a   1.000
_cell.length_b   1.000
_cell.length_c   1.000
_cell.angle_alpha   90.00
_cell.angle_beta   90.00
_cell.angle_gamma   90.00
#
_symmetry.space_group_name_H-M   'P 1'
#
loop_
_entity.id
_entity.type
_entity.pdbx_description
1 polymer ?
#
loop_
_entity_poly.entity_id
_entity_poly.type
_entity_poly.pdbx_seq_one_letter_code
_entity_poly.pdbx_strand_id
1 'polypeptide(L)'
;MSQMQIWETYRSLTRDGSVKKRGIKNGTINRVLGYASPLKIDITLLIVVVVIDAFFVVAQPLLFKRIIDEGISAGNKNVVITTAILVGILAIFSAGLTIIGRLYSSRIGEGLILTLRTQVFNHVQAQPIAFFTRTQTGSLISRVNGDVIGAQQAFTSTLSGIISNGISLIIVLSTMLILSWQITLTSLILLPVFLIPAKFMGKRVQALSREQMNLNAAMSQTMTERFNVSGALLVKLFGDPNNEGNSFYKKAARVKDIGVRIAMTNTIFFVALTTVATIATAIVYGFGGSLVISGALTLGTLLALTALLARLYGPLTALSNVRVDIMTALVSFERVFEVLDLEPLVKDSKNPQNLPQGPLDIEFNNVSFSYPTRADVGLETLELASDGKIENDTNNLVLSDVSFKIKPGTMLALVGPSGSGKTTISQLIARLYDPTRGVVTVGNVDIKEVARDAIRGTIGVVTQDSHLFHDSIKNNLLYAKEDASETEIWSALESAQISDFVKSLPDKLDTIVGDRGYRLSGGEKQRIAIARVFLKQPRIVILDEATAHLDNENEAAVQVALATVLENRTSVVIAHRLSTIVNAEQIAVIKDGQLIAIGSHADLLKDNGVYSDLYNQQFAV
;
A
#
# COMPACT_ATOMS: atom_id res chain seq x y z
N MET A 1 8.95 -14.91 -9.74
CA MET A 1 7.79 -14.00 -9.55
C MET A 1 6.56 -14.67 -10.11
N SER A 2 5.50 -14.83 -9.29
CA SER A 2 4.26 -15.41 -9.79
C SER A 2 3.58 -14.42 -10.75
N GLN A 3 2.93 -14.94 -11.78
CA GLN A 3 2.13 -14.12 -12.73
C GLN A 3 1.13 -13.21 -12.00
N MET A 4 0.74 -13.56 -10.78
CA MET A 4 -0.17 -12.83 -9.92
C MET A 4 0.38 -11.47 -9.43
N GLN A 5 1.69 -11.38 -9.13
CA GLN A 5 2.34 -10.13 -8.70
C GLN A 5 2.50 -9.12 -9.85
N ILE A 6 2.80 -9.61 -11.05
CA ILE A 6 2.80 -8.78 -12.27
C ILE A 6 1.38 -8.25 -12.55
N TRP A 7 0.36 -9.04 -12.26
CA TRP A 7 -1.04 -8.70 -12.40
C TRP A 7 -1.50 -7.59 -11.46
N GLU A 8 -1.08 -7.59 -10.19
CA GLU A 8 -1.43 -6.53 -9.23
C GLU A 8 -0.80 -5.19 -9.60
N THR A 9 0.43 -5.19 -10.05
CA THR A 9 1.12 -3.97 -10.50
C THR A 9 0.45 -3.37 -11.73
N TYR A 10 0.07 -4.19 -12.70
CA TYR A 10 -0.70 -3.73 -13.86
C TYR A 10 -2.10 -3.23 -13.48
N ARG A 11 -2.74 -3.82 -12.48
CA ARG A 11 -4.08 -3.43 -12.00
C ARG A 11 -4.09 -2.03 -11.40
N SER A 12 -3.04 -1.66 -10.66
CA SER A 12 -2.89 -0.30 -10.12
C SER A 12 -2.71 0.74 -11.22
N LEU A 13 -1.97 0.41 -12.28
CA LEU A 13 -1.66 1.28 -13.41
C LEU A 13 -2.88 1.64 -14.30
N THR A 14 -3.93 0.82 -14.31
CA THR A 14 -5.08 1.04 -15.21
C THR A 14 -6.23 1.80 -14.58
N ARG A 15 -6.35 1.80 -13.24
CA ARG A 15 -7.40 2.55 -12.54
C ARG A 15 -7.18 4.06 -12.56
N ASP A 16 -5.94 4.51 -12.68
CA ASP A 16 -5.60 5.92 -12.58
C ASP A 16 -5.28 6.55 -13.95
N GLY A 17 -6.31 7.03 -14.63
CA GLY A 17 -6.16 7.84 -15.85
C GLY A 17 -5.60 9.25 -15.58
N SER A 18 -5.54 9.69 -14.31
CA SER A 18 -5.14 11.05 -13.91
C SER A 18 -3.65 11.28 -14.13
N VAL A 19 -2.79 10.31 -13.81
CA VAL A 19 -1.33 10.42 -13.99
C VAL A 19 -0.94 10.52 -15.47
N LYS A 20 -1.67 9.83 -16.36
CA LYS A 20 -1.45 9.96 -17.82
C LYS A 20 -1.79 11.34 -18.37
N LYS A 21 -2.74 12.06 -17.75
CA LYS A 21 -3.12 13.41 -18.16
C LYS A 21 -2.21 14.48 -17.58
N ARG A 22 -1.61 14.27 -16.41
CA ARG A 22 -0.76 15.25 -15.70
C ARG A 22 0.70 15.21 -16.14
N GLY A 23 1.19 14.12 -16.75
CA GLY A 23 2.62 13.92 -17.03
C GLY A 23 3.43 13.60 -15.76
N ILE A 24 4.71 13.29 -15.93
CA ILE A 24 5.64 13.05 -14.82
C ILE A 24 6.02 14.38 -14.21
N LYS A 25 5.92 14.54 -12.89
CA LYS A 25 6.33 15.76 -12.19
C LYS A 25 7.82 16.03 -12.38
N ASN A 26 8.18 17.29 -12.58
CA ASN A 26 9.59 17.70 -12.63
C ASN A 26 10.26 17.35 -11.29
N GLY A 27 11.37 16.61 -11.33
CA GLY A 27 12.11 16.19 -10.14
C GLY A 27 11.89 14.73 -9.70
N THR A 28 10.86 14.03 -10.21
CA THR A 28 10.63 12.60 -9.89
C THR A 28 11.87 11.75 -10.16
N ILE A 29 12.55 11.96 -11.29
CA ILE A 29 13.77 11.21 -11.65
C ILE A 29 14.89 11.45 -10.64
N ASN A 30 15.14 12.71 -10.24
CA ASN A 30 16.15 13.02 -9.25
C ASN A 30 15.85 12.40 -7.88
N ARG A 31 14.59 12.38 -7.49
CA ARG A 31 14.16 11.71 -6.26
C ARG A 31 14.35 10.20 -6.32
N VAL A 32 14.02 9.57 -7.45
CA VAL A 32 14.27 8.14 -7.70
C VAL A 32 15.75 7.82 -7.62
N LEU A 33 16.61 8.66 -8.22
CA LEU A 33 18.06 8.52 -8.12
C LEU A 33 18.58 8.70 -6.69
N GLY A 34 17.90 9.51 -5.87
CA GLY A 34 18.17 9.65 -4.43
C GLY A 34 18.03 8.33 -3.68
N TYR A 35 17.04 7.51 -4.01
CA TYR A 35 16.88 6.16 -3.43
C TYR A 35 17.95 5.16 -3.87
N ALA A 36 18.62 5.42 -4.99
CA ALA A 36 19.78 4.61 -5.44
C ALA A 36 21.06 4.95 -4.67
N SER A 37 21.13 6.10 -4.01
CA SER A 37 22.35 6.57 -3.32
C SER A 37 22.88 5.62 -2.24
N PRO A 38 22.07 5.00 -1.36
CA PRO A 38 22.55 4.00 -0.41
C PRO A 38 23.06 2.71 -1.06
N LEU A 39 22.65 2.44 -2.30
CA LEU A 39 22.94 1.21 -3.04
C LEU A 39 24.04 1.37 -4.08
N LYS A 40 24.81 2.49 -4.05
CA LYS A 40 25.84 2.80 -5.07
C LYS A 40 26.86 1.67 -5.23
N ILE A 41 27.29 1.04 -4.14
CA ILE A 41 28.30 -0.03 -4.18
C ILE A 41 27.73 -1.24 -4.95
N ASP A 42 26.51 -1.68 -4.62
CA ASP A 42 25.88 -2.82 -5.31
C ASP A 42 25.62 -2.50 -6.79
N ILE A 43 25.21 -1.25 -7.11
CA ILE A 43 25.02 -0.81 -8.51
C ILE A 43 26.36 -0.80 -9.27
N THR A 44 27.44 -0.29 -8.66
CA THR A 44 28.75 -0.27 -9.27
C THR A 44 29.27 -1.70 -9.54
N LEU A 45 29.14 -2.59 -8.55
CA LEU A 45 29.52 -3.99 -8.70
C LEU A 45 28.68 -4.70 -9.77
N LEU A 46 27.37 -4.42 -9.83
CA LEU A 46 26.51 -4.93 -10.90
C LEU A 46 27.01 -4.49 -12.28
N ILE A 47 27.34 -3.20 -12.46
CA ILE A 47 27.84 -2.66 -13.72
C ILE A 47 29.16 -3.34 -14.11
N VAL A 48 30.10 -3.50 -13.18
CA VAL A 48 31.38 -4.19 -13.42
C VAL A 48 31.16 -5.63 -13.87
N VAL A 49 30.27 -6.36 -13.16
CA VAL A 49 29.93 -7.75 -13.53
C VAL A 49 29.32 -7.82 -14.93
N VAL A 50 28.40 -6.91 -15.25
CA VAL A 50 27.74 -6.85 -16.57
C VAL A 50 28.74 -6.55 -17.69
N VAL A 51 29.68 -5.62 -17.47
CA VAL A 51 30.72 -5.29 -18.44
C VAL A 51 31.62 -6.50 -18.70
N ILE A 52 32.08 -7.17 -17.66
CA ILE A 52 32.92 -8.37 -17.78
C ILE A 52 32.18 -9.49 -18.53
N ASP A 53 30.91 -9.75 -18.15
CA ASP A 53 30.08 -10.78 -18.80
C ASP A 53 29.85 -10.47 -20.27
N ALA A 54 29.64 -9.20 -20.66
CA ALA A 54 29.47 -8.80 -22.04
C ALA A 54 30.72 -9.07 -22.89
N PHE A 55 31.93 -8.91 -22.33
CA PHE A 55 33.17 -9.33 -23.01
C PHE A 55 33.25 -10.85 -23.20
N PHE A 56 32.83 -11.64 -22.21
CA PHE A 56 32.83 -13.10 -22.33
C PHE A 56 31.81 -13.60 -23.36
N VAL A 57 30.67 -12.93 -23.45
CA VAL A 57 29.64 -13.20 -24.47
C VAL A 57 30.23 -13.07 -25.89
N VAL A 58 31.10 -12.09 -26.14
CA VAL A 58 31.73 -11.87 -27.45
C VAL A 58 32.96 -12.74 -27.63
N ALA A 59 33.73 -13.02 -26.58
CA ALA A 59 34.92 -13.86 -26.65
C ALA A 59 34.63 -15.27 -27.17
N GLN A 60 33.47 -15.84 -26.83
CA GLN A 60 33.12 -17.22 -27.23
C GLN A 60 33.02 -17.40 -28.76
N PRO A 61 32.30 -16.56 -29.56
CA PRO A 61 32.32 -16.63 -31.02
C PRO A 61 33.71 -16.42 -31.63
N LEU A 62 34.55 -15.55 -31.03
CA LEU A 62 35.90 -15.31 -31.49
C LEU A 62 36.83 -16.52 -31.27
N LEU A 63 36.65 -17.23 -30.16
CA LEU A 63 37.38 -18.49 -29.91
C LEU A 63 36.90 -19.60 -30.85
N PHE A 64 35.63 -19.68 -31.18
CA PHE A 64 35.15 -20.61 -32.22
C PHE A 64 35.77 -20.29 -33.59
N LYS A 65 35.88 -18.99 -33.94
CA LYS A 65 36.62 -18.58 -35.13
C LYS A 65 38.06 -19.16 -35.11
N ARG A 66 38.76 -19.00 -33.99
CA ARG A 66 40.14 -19.51 -33.84
C ARG A 66 40.22 -21.03 -33.96
N ILE A 67 39.29 -21.78 -33.38
CA ILE A 67 39.22 -23.25 -33.55
C ILE A 67 39.10 -23.61 -35.02
N ILE A 68 38.32 -22.88 -35.81
CA ILE A 68 38.08 -23.22 -37.21
C ILE A 68 39.26 -22.79 -38.08
N ASP A 69 39.72 -21.55 -37.97
CA ASP A 69 40.71 -20.98 -38.86
C ASP A 69 42.12 -21.52 -38.56
N GLU A 70 42.58 -21.49 -37.29
CA GLU A 70 43.92 -21.88 -36.87
C GLU A 70 44.02 -23.36 -36.47
N GLY A 71 42.90 -23.97 -36.12
CA GLY A 71 42.84 -25.37 -35.69
C GLY A 71 42.46 -26.31 -36.82
N ILE A 72 41.19 -26.27 -37.25
CA ILE A 72 40.64 -27.24 -38.21
C ILE A 72 41.23 -26.99 -39.61
N SER A 73 41.18 -25.77 -40.12
CA SER A 73 41.64 -25.42 -41.46
C SER A 73 43.17 -25.57 -41.60
N ALA A 74 43.93 -25.34 -40.52
CA ALA A 74 45.38 -25.51 -40.47
C ALA A 74 45.83 -26.93 -40.05
N GLY A 75 44.90 -27.84 -39.72
CA GLY A 75 45.20 -29.20 -39.27
C GLY A 75 45.86 -29.29 -37.89
N ASN A 76 45.78 -28.23 -37.07
CA ASN A 76 46.45 -28.15 -35.77
C ASN A 76 45.56 -28.63 -34.61
N LYS A 77 45.68 -29.90 -34.26
CA LYS A 77 44.89 -30.56 -33.21
C LYS A 77 45.08 -29.92 -31.83
N ASN A 78 46.29 -29.41 -31.52
CA ASN A 78 46.56 -28.79 -30.23
C ASN A 78 45.77 -27.48 -30.06
N VAL A 79 45.69 -26.65 -31.10
CA VAL A 79 44.91 -25.40 -31.08
C VAL A 79 43.43 -25.72 -30.87
N VAL A 80 42.89 -26.76 -31.50
CA VAL A 80 41.51 -27.18 -31.31
C VAL A 80 41.23 -27.53 -29.85
N ILE A 81 42.06 -28.42 -29.28
CA ILE A 81 41.84 -28.91 -27.90
C ILE A 81 42.03 -27.78 -26.88
N THR A 82 43.10 -27.01 -26.96
CA THR A 82 43.39 -25.95 -25.98
C THR A 82 42.33 -24.84 -26.02
N THR A 83 41.89 -24.43 -27.22
CA THR A 83 40.88 -23.41 -27.38
C THR A 83 39.49 -23.93 -26.95
N ALA A 84 39.16 -25.21 -27.19
CA ALA A 84 37.93 -25.82 -26.72
C ALA A 84 37.85 -25.87 -25.18
N ILE A 85 38.97 -26.23 -24.52
CA ILE A 85 39.06 -26.17 -23.05
C ILE A 85 38.86 -24.73 -22.55
N LEU A 86 39.49 -23.75 -23.20
CA LEU A 86 39.35 -22.34 -22.86
C LEU A 86 37.87 -21.87 -22.97
N VAL A 87 37.16 -22.27 -24.04
CA VAL A 87 35.72 -21.99 -24.20
C VAL A 87 34.93 -22.60 -23.05
N GLY A 88 35.22 -23.82 -22.63
CA GLY A 88 34.56 -24.45 -21.48
C GLY A 88 34.81 -23.71 -20.17
N ILE A 89 36.06 -23.29 -19.92
CA ILE A 89 36.39 -22.50 -18.74
C ILE A 89 35.67 -21.15 -18.76
N LEU A 90 35.66 -20.43 -19.87
CA LEU A 90 34.95 -19.16 -20.02
C LEU A 90 33.43 -19.31 -19.82
N ALA A 91 32.85 -20.41 -20.28
CA ALA A 91 31.43 -20.68 -20.05
C ALA A 91 31.11 -20.84 -18.57
N ILE A 92 31.96 -21.53 -17.80
CA ILE A 92 31.80 -21.67 -16.34
C ILE A 92 31.92 -20.31 -15.64
N PHE A 93 32.94 -19.49 -16.05
CA PHE A 93 33.11 -18.15 -15.50
C PHE A 93 31.90 -17.24 -15.83
N SER A 94 31.39 -17.25 -17.06
CA SER A 94 30.18 -16.48 -17.44
C SER A 94 28.95 -16.92 -16.66
N ALA A 95 28.77 -18.23 -16.43
CA ALA A 95 27.71 -18.73 -15.55
C ALA A 95 27.85 -18.18 -14.13
N GLY A 96 29.05 -18.16 -13.56
CA GLY A 96 29.35 -17.55 -12.27
C GLY A 96 29.03 -16.06 -12.24
N LEU A 97 29.43 -15.29 -13.25
CA LEU A 97 29.14 -13.87 -13.38
C LEU A 97 27.64 -13.60 -13.48
N THR A 98 26.89 -14.43 -14.22
CA THR A 98 25.43 -14.33 -14.30
C THR A 98 24.77 -14.50 -12.93
N ILE A 99 25.24 -15.48 -12.11
CA ILE A 99 24.75 -15.69 -10.75
C ILE A 99 25.06 -14.47 -9.86
N ILE A 100 26.30 -13.98 -9.91
CA ILE A 100 26.74 -12.81 -9.15
C ILE A 100 25.93 -11.56 -9.56
N GLY A 101 25.76 -11.33 -10.86
CA GLY A 101 24.95 -10.24 -11.39
C GLY A 101 23.50 -10.31 -10.90
N ARG A 102 22.91 -11.53 -10.86
CA ARG A 102 21.58 -11.75 -10.32
C ARG A 102 21.49 -11.45 -8.82
N LEU A 103 22.52 -11.82 -8.07
CA LEU A 103 22.62 -11.53 -6.63
C LEU A 103 22.59 -10.02 -6.37
N TYR A 104 23.46 -9.24 -7.03
CA TYR A 104 23.48 -7.78 -6.85
C TYR A 104 22.18 -7.12 -7.34
N SER A 105 21.65 -7.52 -8.49
CA SER A 105 20.36 -7.04 -8.97
C SER A 105 19.24 -7.29 -7.97
N SER A 106 19.21 -8.47 -7.33
CA SER A 106 18.22 -8.80 -6.30
C SER A 106 18.43 -8.01 -5.00
N ARG A 107 19.68 -7.82 -4.55
CA ARG A 107 19.99 -6.99 -3.37
C ARG A 107 19.52 -5.55 -3.55
N ILE A 108 19.76 -4.96 -4.72
CA ILE A 108 19.31 -3.62 -5.06
C ILE A 108 17.77 -3.54 -4.98
N GLY A 109 17.09 -4.49 -5.63
CA GLY A 109 15.63 -4.49 -5.67
C GLY A 109 14.96 -4.71 -4.31
N GLU A 110 15.40 -5.74 -3.57
CA GLU A 110 14.81 -6.06 -2.26
C GLU A 110 15.17 -4.98 -1.20
N GLY A 111 16.36 -4.39 -1.26
CA GLY A 111 16.74 -3.25 -0.41
C GLY A 111 15.86 -2.02 -0.65
N LEU A 112 15.54 -1.75 -1.92
CA LEU A 112 14.61 -0.67 -2.27
C LEU A 112 13.19 -0.94 -1.76
N ILE A 113 12.69 -2.18 -1.92
CA ILE A 113 11.37 -2.59 -1.39
C ILE A 113 11.31 -2.36 0.12
N LEU A 114 12.32 -2.86 0.85
CA LEU A 114 12.37 -2.70 2.31
C LEU A 114 12.27 -1.23 2.68
N THR A 115 13.08 -0.37 2.06
CA THR A 115 13.12 1.06 2.36
C THR A 115 11.78 1.73 2.05
N LEU A 116 11.23 1.53 0.85
CA LEU A 116 9.97 2.15 0.43
C LEU A 116 8.78 1.66 1.25
N ARG A 117 8.66 0.35 1.49
CA ARG A 117 7.57 -0.22 2.30
C ARG A 117 7.58 0.33 3.71
N THR A 118 8.76 0.35 4.35
CA THR A 118 8.89 0.87 5.72
C THR A 118 8.54 2.35 5.76
N GLN A 119 9.03 3.16 4.83
CA GLN A 119 8.72 4.57 4.77
C GLN A 119 7.24 4.84 4.53
N VAL A 120 6.61 4.15 3.56
CA VAL A 120 5.19 4.32 3.26
C VAL A 120 4.34 3.85 4.44
N PHE A 121 4.66 2.71 5.05
CA PHE A 121 3.94 2.21 6.21
C PHE A 121 4.00 3.19 7.39
N ASN A 122 5.19 3.64 7.76
CA ASN A 122 5.36 4.61 8.85
C ASN A 122 4.66 5.94 8.56
N HIS A 123 4.73 6.40 7.31
CA HIS A 123 4.09 7.64 6.89
C HIS A 123 2.57 7.55 6.93
N VAL A 124 1.99 6.44 6.45
CA VAL A 124 0.54 6.17 6.53
C VAL A 124 0.09 6.06 7.99
N GLN A 125 0.85 5.40 8.87
CA GLN A 125 0.54 5.33 10.30
C GLN A 125 0.56 6.70 10.99
N ALA A 126 1.36 7.64 10.49
CA ALA A 126 1.41 9.02 11.03
C ALA A 126 0.23 9.89 10.56
N GLN A 127 -0.56 9.46 9.56
CA GLN A 127 -1.69 10.21 9.06
C GLN A 127 -2.83 10.28 10.09
N PRO A 128 -3.61 11.38 10.11
CA PRO A 128 -4.75 11.55 11.01
C PRO A 128 -5.91 10.64 10.61
N ILE A 129 -6.84 10.43 11.55
CA ILE A 129 -8.02 9.58 11.33
C ILE A 129 -8.86 10.02 10.12
N ALA A 130 -8.88 11.31 9.81
CA ALA A 130 -9.55 11.88 8.63
C ALA A 130 -9.08 11.24 7.30
N PHE A 131 -7.80 10.87 7.22
CA PHE A 131 -7.25 10.18 6.06
C PHE A 131 -7.88 8.78 5.91
N PHE A 132 -7.98 8.02 7.02
CA PHE A 132 -8.50 6.65 6.99
C PHE A 132 -10.01 6.57 6.76
N THR A 133 -10.77 7.57 7.23
CA THR A 133 -12.24 7.61 7.02
C THR A 133 -12.61 7.89 5.56
N ARG A 134 -11.75 8.60 4.82
CA ARG A 134 -11.99 8.96 3.42
C ARG A 134 -11.31 8.04 2.42
N THR A 135 -10.26 7.32 2.83
CA THR A 135 -9.45 6.49 1.94
C THR A 135 -9.93 5.05 1.91
N GLN A 136 -10.00 4.46 0.72
CA GLN A 136 -10.28 3.03 0.59
C GLN A 136 -9.07 2.20 1.06
N THR A 137 -9.26 1.37 2.09
CA THR A 137 -8.22 0.47 2.63
C THR A 137 -7.59 -0.40 1.53
N GLY A 138 -8.39 -0.94 0.61
CA GLY A 138 -7.89 -1.74 -0.51
C GLY A 138 -6.98 -0.96 -1.47
N SER A 139 -7.23 0.35 -1.62
CA SER A 139 -6.39 1.23 -2.43
C SER A 139 -5.04 1.50 -1.76
N LEU A 140 -5.02 1.71 -0.43
CA LEU A 140 -3.79 1.84 0.36
C LEU A 140 -2.94 0.57 0.30
N ILE A 141 -3.54 -0.59 0.53
CA ILE A 141 -2.85 -1.88 0.47
C ILE A 141 -2.26 -2.09 -0.94
N SER A 142 -3.00 -1.75 -1.99
CA SER A 142 -2.51 -1.82 -3.37
C SER A 142 -1.30 -0.91 -3.61
N ARG A 143 -1.29 0.30 -3.03
CA ARG A 143 -0.15 1.24 -3.12
C ARG A 143 1.09 0.70 -2.40
N VAL A 144 0.92 0.24 -1.17
CA VAL A 144 2.04 -0.29 -0.35
C VAL A 144 2.64 -1.55 -0.97
N ASN A 145 1.83 -2.41 -1.57
CA ASN A 145 2.30 -3.66 -2.17
C ASN A 145 2.56 -3.52 -3.68
N GLY A 146 1.56 -3.17 -4.47
CA GLY A 146 1.64 -3.21 -5.93
C GLY A 146 2.56 -2.13 -6.51
N ASP A 147 2.39 -0.87 -6.09
CA ASP A 147 3.18 0.23 -6.64
C ASP A 147 4.64 0.19 -6.15
N VAL A 148 4.91 -0.26 -4.92
CA VAL A 148 6.28 -0.48 -4.45
C VAL A 148 6.98 -1.60 -5.24
N ILE A 149 6.28 -2.70 -5.56
CA ILE A 149 6.82 -3.76 -6.44
C ILE A 149 7.07 -3.20 -7.85
N GLY A 150 6.16 -2.39 -8.39
CA GLY A 150 6.35 -1.72 -9.67
C GLY A 150 7.58 -0.80 -9.69
N ALA A 151 7.79 -0.06 -8.60
CA ALA A 151 8.99 0.77 -8.40
C ALA A 151 10.28 -0.08 -8.32
N GLN A 152 10.25 -1.23 -7.63
CA GLN A 152 11.38 -2.17 -7.59
C GLN A 152 11.77 -2.67 -8.98
N GLN A 153 10.78 -3.03 -9.81
CA GLN A 153 11.04 -3.50 -11.18
C GLN A 153 11.84 -2.49 -12.01
N ALA A 154 11.72 -1.20 -11.70
CA ALA A 154 12.54 -0.16 -12.34
C ALA A 154 14.04 -0.41 -12.16
N PHE A 155 14.47 -0.80 -10.98
CA PHE A 155 15.89 -1.03 -10.70
C PHE A 155 16.35 -2.44 -11.05
N THR A 156 15.53 -3.46 -10.79
CA THR A 156 15.95 -4.86 -10.99
C THR A 156 15.92 -5.31 -12.44
N SER A 157 14.85 -4.99 -13.17
CA SER A 157 14.68 -5.44 -14.55
C SER A 157 14.94 -4.32 -15.56
N THR A 158 14.41 -3.12 -15.34
CA THR A 158 14.50 -2.04 -16.33
C THR A 158 15.89 -1.44 -16.34
N LEU A 159 16.40 -0.93 -15.22
CA LEU A 159 17.74 -0.30 -15.18
C LEU A 159 18.84 -1.32 -15.49
N SER A 160 18.83 -2.48 -14.80
CA SER A 160 19.79 -3.56 -15.05
C SER A 160 19.70 -4.08 -16.49
N GLY A 161 18.49 -4.24 -17.02
CA GLY A 161 18.25 -4.66 -18.39
C GLY A 161 18.73 -3.63 -19.42
N ILE A 162 18.51 -2.33 -19.20
CA ILE A 162 19.00 -1.27 -20.08
C ILE A 162 20.54 -1.28 -20.14
N ILE A 163 21.19 -1.33 -18.98
CA ILE A 163 22.65 -1.34 -18.87
C ILE A 163 23.20 -2.59 -19.55
N SER A 164 22.72 -3.78 -19.21
CA SER A 164 23.21 -5.05 -19.75
C SER A 164 22.99 -5.15 -21.26
N ASN A 165 21.76 -4.87 -21.74
CA ASN A 165 21.47 -4.95 -23.16
C ASN A 165 22.16 -3.84 -23.97
N GLY A 166 22.30 -2.64 -23.40
CA GLY A 166 23.01 -1.53 -24.05
C GLY A 166 24.50 -1.83 -24.22
N ILE A 167 25.17 -2.28 -23.15
CA ILE A 167 26.60 -2.66 -23.20
C ILE A 167 26.81 -3.84 -24.15
N SER A 168 25.97 -4.88 -24.05
CA SER A 168 26.04 -6.04 -24.92
C SER A 168 25.88 -5.67 -26.40
N LEU A 169 24.89 -4.80 -26.70
CA LEU A 169 24.65 -4.30 -28.05
C LEU A 169 25.87 -3.57 -28.63
N ILE A 170 26.46 -2.66 -27.84
CA ILE A 170 27.66 -1.89 -28.28
C ILE A 170 28.82 -2.82 -28.54
N ILE A 171 29.14 -3.74 -27.63
CA ILE A 171 30.29 -4.64 -27.75
C ILE A 171 30.10 -5.61 -28.91
N VAL A 172 28.92 -6.24 -29.06
CA VAL A 172 28.60 -7.15 -30.15
C VAL A 172 28.69 -6.43 -31.49
N LEU A 173 28.06 -5.26 -31.63
CA LEU A 173 28.06 -4.50 -32.88
C LEU A 173 29.46 -4.02 -33.26
N SER A 174 30.23 -3.50 -32.30
CA SER A 174 31.62 -3.09 -32.52
C SER A 174 32.48 -4.26 -33.02
N THR A 175 32.32 -5.42 -32.39
CA THR A 175 33.07 -6.63 -32.79
C THR A 175 32.68 -7.09 -34.19
N MET A 176 31.38 -7.08 -34.53
CA MET A 176 30.90 -7.41 -35.87
C MET A 176 31.47 -6.45 -36.93
N LEU A 177 31.52 -5.15 -36.67
CA LEU A 177 32.08 -4.13 -37.57
C LEU A 177 33.60 -4.34 -37.80
N ILE A 178 34.34 -4.70 -36.75
CA ILE A 178 35.78 -5.01 -36.84
C ILE A 178 36.02 -6.27 -37.67
N LEU A 179 35.16 -7.29 -37.50
CA LEU A 179 35.31 -8.55 -38.24
C LEU A 179 34.99 -8.40 -39.74
N SER A 180 33.88 -7.73 -40.06
CA SER A 180 33.49 -7.40 -41.45
C SER A 180 32.38 -6.32 -41.42
N TRP A 181 32.74 -5.11 -41.81
CA TRP A 181 31.75 -4.00 -41.88
C TRP A 181 30.71 -4.24 -42.97
N GLN A 182 31.08 -4.91 -44.08
CA GLN A 182 30.19 -5.19 -45.20
C GLN A 182 29.01 -6.12 -44.80
N ILE A 183 29.34 -7.24 -44.14
CA ILE A 183 28.34 -8.20 -43.66
C ILE A 183 27.49 -7.58 -42.54
N THR A 184 28.12 -6.79 -41.65
CA THR A 184 27.42 -6.10 -40.56
C THR A 184 26.38 -5.11 -41.10
N LEU A 185 26.77 -4.26 -42.09
CA LEU A 185 25.84 -3.31 -42.72
C LEU A 185 24.68 -4.03 -43.44
N THR A 186 25.00 -5.08 -44.19
CA THR A 186 23.97 -5.89 -44.87
C THR A 186 22.98 -6.50 -43.90
N SER A 187 23.45 -6.97 -42.74
CA SER A 187 22.57 -7.49 -41.67
C SER A 187 21.69 -6.40 -41.03
N LEU A 188 22.24 -5.18 -40.86
CA LEU A 188 21.54 -4.05 -40.26
C LEU A 188 20.45 -3.46 -41.19
N ILE A 189 20.53 -3.62 -42.50
CA ILE A 189 19.49 -3.21 -43.45
C ILE A 189 18.14 -3.88 -43.14
N LEU A 190 18.17 -5.08 -42.55
CA LEU A 190 16.94 -5.77 -42.14
C LEU A 190 16.35 -5.28 -40.80
N LEU A 191 17.07 -4.45 -40.05
CA LEU A 191 16.66 -3.96 -38.74
C LEU A 191 15.35 -3.14 -38.76
N PRO A 192 15.10 -2.26 -39.75
CA PRO A 192 13.82 -1.58 -39.88
C PRO A 192 12.64 -2.54 -40.14
N VAL A 193 12.86 -3.61 -40.91
CA VAL A 193 11.85 -4.66 -41.15
C VAL A 193 11.48 -5.37 -39.86
N PHE A 194 12.39 -5.41 -38.89
CA PHE A 194 12.18 -5.96 -37.57
C PHE A 194 11.44 -4.98 -36.63
N LEU A 195 11.79 -3.70 -36.61
CA LEU A 195 11.27 -2.70 -35.68
C LEU A 195 9.86 -2.19 -36.04
N ILE A 196 9.52 -2.09 -37.32
CA ILE A 196 8.23 -1.55 -37.76
C ILE A 196 7.06 -2.41 -37.28
N PRO A 197 7.00 -3.72 -37.49
CA PRO A 197 5.95 -4.58 -36.97
C PRO A 197 5.84 -4.55 -35.44
N ALA A 198 6.98 -4.52 -34.74
CA ALA A 198 7.03 -4.47 -33.27
C ALA A 198 6.21 -3.29 -32.70
N LYS A 199 6.33 -2.11 -33.32
CA LYS A 199 5.61 -0.90 -32.89
C LYS A 199 4.07 -1.03 -33.06
N PHE A 200 3.59 -1.63 -34.14
CA PHE A 200 2.16 -1.80 -34.40
C PHE A 200 1.56 -2.90 -33.53
N MET A 201 2.24 -4.03 -33.39
CA MET A 201 1.79 -5.15 -32.57
C MET A 201 1.78 -4.79 -31.09
N GLY A 202 2.80 -4.07 -30.60
CA GLY A 202 2.84 -3.60 -29.21
C GLY A 202 1.64 -2.73 -28.82
N LYS A 203 1.24 -1.78 -29.68
CA LYS A 203 0.04 -0.96 -29.44
C LYS A 203 -1.25 -1.80 -29.37
N ARG A 204 -1.39 -2.81 -30.24
CA ARG A 204 -2.55 -3.69 -30.28
C ARG A 204 -2.62 -4.58 -29.04
N VAL A 205 -1.52 -5.19 -28.63
CA VAL A 205 -1.44 -5.98 -27.40
C VAL A 205 -1.75 -5.10 -26.19
N GLN A 206 -1.22 -3.88 -26.12
CA GLN A 206 -1.51 -2.93 -25.03
C GLN A 206 -3.00 -2.62 -24.90
N ALA A 207 -3.70 -2.39 -26.03
CA ALA A 207 -5.14 -2.13 -26.01
C ALA A 207 -5.95 -3.34 -25.51
N LEU A 208 -5.63 -4.54 -26.00
CA LEU A 208 -6.26 -5.80 -25.57
C LEU A 208 -5.98 -6.10 -24.09
N SER A 209 -4.75 -5.92 -23.65
CA SER A 209 -4.38 -6.11 -22.24
C SER A 209 -5.16 -5.17 -21.34
N ARG A 210 -5.34 -3.91 -21.72
CA ARG A 210 -6.16 -2.95 -20.96
C ARG A 210 -7.61 -3.41 -20.84
N GLU A 211 -8.24 -3.86 -21.94
CA GLU A 211 -9.61 -4.38 -21.92
C GLU A 211 -9.71 -5.61 -20.98
N GLN A 212 -8.77 -6.55 -21.10
CA GLN A 212 -8.70 -7.72 -20.22
C GLN A 212 -8.61 -7.36 -18.74
N MET A 213 -7.79 -6.36 -18.43
CA MET A 213 -7.60 -5.89 -17.04
C MET A 213 -8.87 -5.26 -16.48
N ASN A 214 -9.58 -4.43 -17.27
CA ASN A 214 -10.83 -3.83 -16.83
C ASN A 214 -11.89 -4.91 -16.54
N LEU A 215 -11.98 -5.92 -17.39
CA LEU A 215 -12.90 -7.04 -17.17
C LEU A 215 -12.54 -7.88 -15.96
N ASN A 216 -11.26 -8.15 -15.74
CA ASN A 216 -10.80 -8.86 -14.55
C ASN A 216 -11.07 -8.05 -13.28
N ALA A 217 -10.90 -6.73 -13.31
CA ALA A 217 -11.27 -5.85 -12.20
C ALA A 217 -12.77 -5.92 -11.89
N ALA A 218 -13.63 -5.87 -12.93
CA ALA A 218 -15.07 -6.00 -12.79
C ALA A 218 -15.49 -7.38 -12.26
N MET A 219 -14.80 -8.45 -12.64
CA MET A 219 -15.02 -9.80 -12.11
C MET A 219 -14.61 -9.89 -10.64
N SER A 220 -13.44 -9.37 -10.29
CA SER A 220 -12.97 -9.34 -8.89
C SER A 220 -13.89 -8.53 -7.98
N GLN A 221 -14.40 -7.40 -8.45
CA GLN A 221 -15.40 -6.62 -7.73
C GLN A 221 -16.67 -7.43 -7.49
N THR A 222 -17.20 -8.07 -8.54
CA THR A 222 -18.37 -8.96 -8.42
C THR A 222 -18.14 -10.05 -7.38
N MET A 223 -16.97 -10.71 -7.39
CA MET A 223 -16.64 -11.74 -6.40
C MET A 223 -16.55 -11.17 -4.97
N THR A 224 -15.90 -10.04 -4.79
CA THR A 224 -15.77 -9.39 -3.47
C THR A 224 -17.12 -9.00 -2.89
N GLU A 225 -18.03 -8.49 -3.73
CA GLU A 225 -19.38 -8.10 -3.29
C GLU A 225 -20.26 -9.31 -2.94
N ARG A 226 -20.11 -10.45 -3.65
CA ARG A 226 -20.97 -11.63 -3.46
C ARG A 226 -20.42 -12.65 -2.48
N PHE A 227 -19.11 -12.70 -2.26
CA PHE A 227 -18.47 -13.72 -1.41
C PHE A 227 -18.27 -13.27 0.04
N ASN A 228 -18.58 -12.02 0.39
CA ASN A 228 -18.68 -11.63 1.79
C ASN A 228 -20.02 -12.12 2.38
N VAL A 229 -20.09 -12.20 3.70
CA VAL A 229 -21.27 -12.76 4.41
C VAL A 229 -22.58 -12.04 4.02
N SER A 230 -22.57 -10.72 4.00
CA SER A 230 -23.77 -9.91 3.67
C SER A 230 -24.18 -10.08 2.20
N GLY A 231 -23.22 -10.09 1.28
CA GLY A 231 -23.48 -10.30 -0.15
C GLY A 231 -23.96 -11.72 -0.44
N ALA A 232 -23.35 -12.72 0.18
CA ALA A 232 -23.78 -14.11 0.06
C ALA A 232 -25.21 -14.31 0.61
N LEU A 233 -25.54 -13.66 1.74
CA LEU A 233 -26.89 -13.69 2.32
C LEU A 233 -27.90 -13.06 1.36
N LEU A 234 -27.57 -11.87 0.79
CA LEU A 234 -28.43 -11.18 -0.16
C LEU A 234 -28.72 -12.04 -1.40
N VAL A 235 -27.68 -12.66 -1.98
CA VAL A 235 -27.82 -13.55 -3.14
C VAL A 235 -28.67 -14.77 -2.80
N LYS A 236 -28.50 -15.36 -1.61
CA LYS A 236 -29.28 -16.53 -1.17
C LYS A 236 -30.75 -16.20 -0.87
N LEU A 237 -31.06 -15.00 -0.38
CA LEU A 237 -32.42 -14.58 -0.04
C LEU A 237 -33.20 -14.05 -1.24
N PHE A 238 -32.54 -13.34 -2.16
CA PHE A 238 -33.21 -12.57 -3.21
C PHE A 238 -32.65 -12.81 -4.61
N GLY A 239 -31.45 -13.41 -4.73
CA GLY A 239 -30.78 -13.64 -6.00
C GLY A 239 -31.18 -14.93 -6.69
N ASP A 240 -31.05 -14.96 -8.03
CA ASP A 240 -31.12 -16.19 -8.82
C ASP A 240 -29.68 -16.63 -9.17
N PRO A 241 -29.23 -17.79 -8.67
CA PRO A 241 -27.89 -18.31 -8.94
C PRO A 241 -27.57 -18.47 -10.43
N ASN A 242 -28.58 -18.77 -11.26
CA ASN A 242 -28.40 -18.93 -12.70
C ASN A 242 -28.11 -17.58 -13.37
N ASN A 243 -28.81 -16.52 -12.98
CA ASN A 243 -28.60 -15.18 -13.51
C ASN A 243 -27.24 -14.63 -13.07
N GLU A 244 -26.84 -14.82 -11.81
CA GLU A 244 -25.51 -14.45 -11.30
C GLU A 244 -24.40 -15.21 -12.05
N GLY A 245 -24.56 -16.53 -12.21
CA GLY A 245 -23.64 -17.38 -12.96
C GLY A 245 -23.51 -16.97 -14.42
N ASN A 246 -24.61 -16.68 -15.11
CA ASN A 246 -24.61 -16.22 -16.49
C ASN A 246 -23.94 -14.85 -16.66
N SER A 247 -24.17 -13.93 -15.73
CA SER A 247 -23.53 -12.61 -15.72
C SER A 247 -22.02 -12.73 -15.60
N PHE A 248 -21.56 -13.57 -14.67
CA PHE A 248 -20.14 -13.85 -14.47
C PHE A 248 -19.52 -14.56 -15.70
N TYR A 249 -20.21 -15.56 -16.25
CA TYR A 249 -19.78 -16.29 -17.43
C TYR A 249 -19.55 -15.39 -18.64
N LYS A 250 -20.43 -14.41 -18.90
CA LYS A 250 -20.26 -13.46 -20.02
C LYS A 250 -18.95 -12.67 -19.91
N LYS A 251 -18.61 -12.21 -18.69
CA LYS A 251 -17.35 -11.50 -18.42
C LYS A 251 -16.14 -12.42 -18.59
N ALA A 252 -16.21 -13.64 -18.03
CA ALA A 252 -15.15 -14.64 -18.10
C ALA A 252 -14.89 -15.11 -19.54
N ALA A 253 -15.95 -15.34 -20.32
CA ALA A 253 -15.85 -15.70 -21.74
C ALA A 253 -15.16 -14.59 -22.55
N ARG A 254 -15.48 -13.32 -22.29
CA ARG A 254 -14.81 -12.19 -22.95
C ARG A 254 -13.33 -12.12 -22.58
N VAL A 255 -12.97 -12.35 -21.31
CA VAL A 255 -11.56 -12.44 -20.86
C VAL A 255 -10.82 -13.56 -21.58
N LYS A 256 -11.44 -14.73 -21.72
CA LYS A 256 -10.89 -15.85 -22.49
C LYS A 256 -10.61 -15.45 -23.95
N ASP A 257 -11.59 -14.83 -24.62
CA ASP A 257 -11.44 -14.45 -26.03
C ASP A 257 -10.34 -13.41 -26.25
N ILE A 258 -10.21 -12.45 -25.32
CA ILE A 258 -9.12 -11.46 -25.32
C ILE A 258 -7.78 -12.15 -25.06
N GLY A 259 -7.72 -13.08 -24.10
CA GLY A 259 -6.51 -13.85 -23.81
C GLY A 259 -6.00 -14.62 -25.02
N VAL A 260 -6.89 -15.29 -25.74
CA VAL A 260 -6.55 -15.98 -27.00
C VAL A 260 -6.03 -14.99 -28.05
N ARG A 261 -6.66 -13.81 -28.22
CA ARG A 261 -6.20 -12.78 -29.17
C ARG A 261 -4.81 -12.25 -28.79
N ILE A 262 -4.53 -12.02 -27.50
CA ILE A 262 -3.21 -11.59 -27.02
C ILE A 262 -2.17 -12.68 -27.32
N ALA A 263 -2.46 -13.94 -26.98
CA ALA A 263 -1.57 -15.06 -27.24
C ALA A 263 -1.25 -15.20 -28.73
N MET A 264 -2.27 -15.16 -29.59
CA MET A 264 -2.07 -15.23 -31.04
C MET A 264 -1.27 -14.04 -31.57
N THR A 265 -1.55 -12.82 -31.09
CA THR A 265 -0.80 -11.63 -31.51
C THR A 265 0.66 -11.74 -31.12
N ASN A 266 0.97 -12.19 -29.90
CA ASN A 266 2.33 -12.41 -29.43
C ASN A 266 3.05 -13.52 -30.22
N THR A 267 2.34 -14.62 -30.52
CA THR A 267 2.88 -15.73 -31.33
C THR A 267 3.20 -15.28 -32.75
N ILE A 268 2.28 -14.56 -33.41
CA ILE A 268 2.51 -14.02 -34.76
C ILE A 268 3.73 -13.08 -34.76
N PHE A 269 3.82 -12.22 -33.74
CA PHE A 269 4.97 -11.33 -33.60
C PHE A 269 6.27 -12.09 -33.42
N PHE A 270 6.31 -13.09 -32.53
CA PHE A 270 7.50 -13.92 -32.29
C PHE A 270 7.92 -14.70 -33.55
N VAL A 271 6.97 -15.30 -34.26
CA VAL A 271 7.22 -16.00 -35.52
C VAL A 271 7.75 -15.05 -36.59
N ALA A 272 7.16 -13.85 -36.73
CA ALA A 272 7.69 -12.85 -37.66
C ALA A 272 9.13 -12.46 -37.33
N LEU A 273 9.46 -12.26 -36.05
CA LEU A 273 10.82 -11.94 -35.61
C LEU A 273 11.81 -13.05 -35.91
N THR A 274 11.47 -14.29 -35.59
CA THR A 274 12.36 -15.44 -35.85
C THR A 274 12.52 -15.68 -37.35
N THR A 275 11.50 -15.46 -38.16
CA THR A 275 11.57 -15.55 -39.63
C THR A 275 12.54 -14.50 -40.21
N VAL A 276 12.42 -13.24 -39.77
CA VAL A 276 13.35 -12.16 -40.21
C VAL A 276 14.80 -12.50 -39.79
N ALA A 277 14.97 -13.00 -38.55
CA ALA A 277 16.30 -13.43 -38.07
C ALA A 277 16.89 -14.57 -38.95
N THR A 278 16.06 -15.55 -39.31
CA THR A 278 16.48 -16.66 -40.18
C THR A 278 16.83 -16.17 -41.59
N ILE A 279 16.04 -15.25 -42.17
CA ILE A 279 16.34 -14.63 -43.46
C ILE A 279 17.67 -13.85 -43.40
N ALA A 280 17.87 -13.06 -42.33
CA ALA A 280 19.14 -12.35 -42.13
C ALA A 280 20.34 -13.30 -42.07
N THR A 281 20.20 -14.40 -41.34
CA THR A 281 21.21 -15.44 -41.26
C THR A 281 21.47 -16.09 -42.64
N ALA A 282 20.44 -16.38 -43.42
CA ALA A 282 20.56 -16.91 -44.77
C ALA A 282 21.32 -15.94 -45.71
N ILE A 283 21.03 -14.64 -45.63
CA ILE A 283 21.72 -13.59 -46.39
C ILE A 283 23.22 -13.53 -45.98
N VAL A 284 23.50 -13.58 -44.67
CA VAL A 284 24.88 -13.60 -44.17
C VAL A 284 25.65 -14.82 -44.66
N TYR A 285 25.05 -16.01 -44.68
CA TYR A 285 25.67 -17.21 -45.24
C TYR A 285 25.85 -17.11 -46.76
N GLY A 286 24.85 -16.61 -47.50
CA GLY A 286 24.93 -16.47 -48.96
C GLY A 286 25.98 -15.45 -49.38
N PHE A 287 25.91 -14.23 -48.88
CA PHE A 287 26.88 -13.17 -49.21
C PHE A 287 28.25 -13.43 -48.59
N GLY A 288 28.29 -13.78 -47.29
CA GLY A 288 29.53 -14.10 -46.61
C GLY A 288 30.20 -15.35 -47.15
N GLY A 289 29.44 -16.37 -47.58
CA GLY A 289 29.95 -17.55 -48.24
C GLY A 289 30.64 -17.22 -49.56
N SER A 290 30.09 -16.31 -50.37
CA SER A 290 30.75 -15.84 -51.60
C SER A 290 32.08 -15.12 -51.31
N LEU A 291 32.14 -14.34 -50.21
CA LEU A 291 33.38 -13.71 -49.76
C LEU A 291 34.42 -14.72 -49.25
N VAL A 292 33.98 -15.81 -48.66
CA VAL A 292 34.89 -16.91 -48.24
C VAL A 292 35.44 -17.63 -49.47
N ILE A 293 34.64 -17.93 -50.49
CA ILE A 293 35.06 -18.56 -51.72
C ILE A 293 36.08 -17.68 -52.47
N SER A 294 35.87 -16.35 -52.47
CA SER A 294 36.84 -15.40 -53.10
C SER A 294 38.09 -15.18 -52.26
N GLY A 295 38.25 -15.77 -51.08
CA GLY A 295 39.39 -15.59 -50.19
C GLY A 295 39.39 -14.27 -49.40
N ALA A 296 38.35 -13.44 -49.53
CA ALA A 296 38.26 -12.16 -48.83
C ALA A 296 37.86 -12.31 -47.34
N LEU A 297 37.34 -13.48 -46.95
CA LEU A 297 36.91 -13.78 -45.57
C LEU A 297 37.29 -15.22 -45.20
N THR A 298 37.56 -15.49 -43.92
CA THR A 298 37.80 -16.87 -43.44
C THR A 298 36.46 -17.53 -43.06
N LEU A 299 36.41 -18.87 -43.12
CA LEU A 299 35.23 -19.64 -42.72
C LEU A 299 34.88 -19.41 -41.22
N GLY A 300 35.89 -19.35 -40.35
CA GLY A 300 35.70 -19.06 -38.94
C GLY A 300 35.16 -17.67 -38.70
N THR A 301 35.55 -16.66 -39.51
CA THR A 301 34.96 -15.31 -39.40
C THR A 301 33.46 -15.30 -39.79
N LEU A 302 33.08 -16.04 -40.83
CA LEU A 302 31.68 -16.17 -41.22
C LEU A 302 30.83 -16.79 -40.10
N LEU A 303 31.32 -17.85 -39.48
CA LEU A 303 30.63 -18.52 -38.37
C LEU A 303 30.59 -17.66 -37.11
N ALA A 304 31.64 -16.89 -36.81
CA ALA A 304 31.64 -15.94 -35.71
C ALA A 304 30.63 -14.81 -35.93
N LEU A 305 30.52 -14.26 -37.13
CA LEU A 305 29.55 -13.22 -37.48
C LEU A 305 28.09 -13.72 -37.35
N THR A 306 27.78 -14.95 -37.79
CA THR A 306 26.44 -15.53 -37.63
C THR A 306 26.09 -15.77 -36.17
N ALA A 307 27.04 -16.23 -35.35
CA ALA A 307 26.86 -16.41 -33.92
C ALA A 307 26.63 -15.05 -33.18
N LEU A 308 27.37 -14.00 -33.56
CA LEU A 308 27.22 -12.66 -33.03
C LEU A 308 25.89 -12.03 -33.48
N LEU A 309 25.46 -12.24 -34.73
CA LEU A 309 24.17 -11.79 -35.24
C LEU A 309 23.01 -12.39 -34.44
N ALA A 310 23.07 -13.68 -34.13
CA ALA A 310 22.06 -14.32 -33.27
C ALA A 310 21.99 -13.69 -31.88
N ARG A 311 23.10 -13.22 -31.32
CA ARG A 311 23.17 -12.54 -30.03
C ARG A 311 22.71 -11.07 -30.07
N LEU A 312 22.58 -10.46 -31.23
CA LEU A 312 22.14 -9.09 -31.42
C LEU A 312 20.61 -8.93 -31.19
N TYR A 313 19.83 -9.94 -31.54
CA TYR A 313 18.36 -9.85 -31.52
C TYR A 313 17.78 -9.71 -30.10
N GLY A 314 18.34 -10.38 -29.11
CA GLY A 314 17.90 -10.30 -27.70
C GLY A 314 17.92 -8.86 -27.17
N PRO A 315 19.10 -8.21 -27.14
CA PRO A 315 19.24 -6.81 -26.74
C PRO A 315 18.34 -5.84 -27.51
N LEU A 316 18.23 -6.00 -28.84
CA LEU A 316 17.37 -5.13 -29.66
C LEU A 316 15.89 -5.24 -29.28
N THR A 317 15.42 -6.47 -29.05
CA THR A 317 14.04 -6.69 -28.60
C THR A 317 13.79 -6.10 -27.22
N ALA A 318 14.72 -6.30 -26.28
CA ALA A 318 14.62 -5.77 -24.92
C ALA A 318 14.59 -4.23 -24.93
N LEU A 319 15.49 -3.58 -25.67
CA LEU A 319 15.55 -2.12 -25.77
C LEU A 319 14.31 -1.51 -26.44
N SER A 320 13.60 -2.25 -27.29
CA SER A 320 12.34 -1.78 -27.89
C SER A 320 11.23 -1.54 -26.85
N ASN A 321 11.25 -2.23 -25.72
CA ASN A 321 10.27 -2.13 -24.64
C ASN A 321 10.68 -1.14 -23.54
N VAL A 322 11.94 -0.71 -23.50
CA VAL A 322 12.52 0.13 -22.44
C VAL A 322 11.70 1.38 -22.15
N ARG A 323 11.15 2.04 -23.18
CA ARG A 323 10.31 3.23 -22.99
C ARG A 323 9.06 2.93 -22.16
N VAL A 324 8.43 1.80 -22.41
CA VAL A 324 7.22 1.38 -21.68
C VAL A 324 7.59 1.02 -20.24
N ASP A 325 8.69 0.30 -20.07
CA ASP A 325 9.15 -0.14 -18.75
C ASP A 325 9.54 1.04 -17.87
N ILE A 326 10.29 2.02 -18.42
CA ILE A 326 10.63 3.27 -17.71
C ILE A 326 9.37 4.05 -17.32
N MET A 327 8.42 4.23 -18.25
CA MET A 327 7.20 4.97 -17.96
C MET A 327 6.35 4.27 -16.88
N THR A 328 6.25 2.95 -16.94
CA THR A 328 5.56 2.16 -15.93
C THR A 328 6.20 2.32 -14.56
N ALA A 329 7.51 2.23 -14.51
CA ALA A 329 8.30 2.38 -13.30
C ALA A 329 8.14 3.78 -12.68
N LEU A 330 8.25 4.84 -13.49
CA LEU A 330 8.09 6.23 -13.03
C LEU A 330 6.68 6.50 -12.51
N VAL A 331 5.65 5.95 -13.14
CA VAL A 331 4.26 6.04 -12.65
C VAL A 331 4.11 5.36 -11.29
N SER A 332 4.73 4.18 -11.10
CA SER A 332 4.71 3.50 -9.80
C SER A 332 5.39 4.33 -8.71
N PHE A 333 6.54 4.94 -9.02
CA PHE A 333 7.21 5.86 -8.09
C PHE A 333 6.36 7.09 -7.77
N GLU A 334 5.75 7.71 -8.77
CA GLU A 334 4.89 8.88 -8.54
C GLU A 334 3.74 8.58 -7.58
N ARG A 335 3.11 7.42 -7.74
CA ARG A 335 2.04 6.99 -6.83
C ARG A 335 2.52 6.74 -5.41
N VAL A 336 3.73 6.19 -5.25
CA VAL A 336 4.35 6.03 -3.93
C VAL A 336 4.66 7.40 -3.33
N PHE A 337 5.21 8.32 -4.13
CA PHE A 337 5.54 9.67 -3.68
C PHE A 337 4.30 10.51 -3.38
N GLU A 338 3.19 10.35 -4.10
CA GLU A 338 1.92 10.98 -3.74
C GLU A 338 1.52 10.67 -2.30
N VAL A 339 1.71 9.43 -1.84
CA VAL A 339 1.42 9.08 -0.45
C VAL A 339 2.46 9.68 0.50
N LEU A 340 3.75 9.61 0.16
CA LEU A 340 4.83 10.13 1.01
C LEU A 340 4.86 11.65 1.12
N ASP A 341 4.26 12.36 0.17
CA ASP A 341 4.20 13.82 0.13
C ASP A 341 2.97 14.40 0.85
N LEU A 342 2.08 13.53 1.37
CA LEU A 342 0.96 13.98 2.18
C LEU A 342 1.45 14.53 3.50
N GLU A 343 1.12 15.78 3.77
CA GLU A 343 1.39 16.37 5.07
C GLU A 343 0.34 15.92 6.10
N PRO A 344 0.74 15.39 7.27
CA PRO A 344 -0.21 15.10 8.34
C PRO A 344 -0.92 16.39 8.76
N LEU A 345 -2.27 16.36 8.82
CA LEU A 345 -3.09 17.51 9.23
C LEU A 345 -2.89 17.87 10.70
N VAL A 346 -2.60 16.86 11.55
CA VAL A 346 -2.27 17.05 12.97
C VAL A 346 -0.76 16.86 13.12
N LYS A 347 -0.06 17.96 13.43
CA LYS A 347 1.41 17.97 13.57
C LYS A 347 1.79 18.17 15.03
N ASP A 348 2.88 17.53 15.46
CA ASP A 348 3.46 17.83 16.77
C ASP A 348 4.10 19.22 16.77
N SER A 349 4.01 19.90 17.92
CA SER A 349 4.74 21.14 18.14
C SER A 349 6.26 20.89 18.05
N LYS A 350 7.01 21.86 17.52
CA LYS A 350 8.47 21.77 17.48
C LYS A 350 9.11 21.77 18.88
N ASN A 351 8.41 22.38 19.85
CA ASN A 351 8.82 22.45 21.25
C ASN A 351 7.63 22.01 22.12
N PRO A 352 7.35 20.69 22.23
CA PRO A 352 6.19 20.22 22.96
C PRO A 352 6.30 20.52 24.44
N GLN A 353 5.18 20.96 25.03
CA GLN A 353 5.04 21.19 26.45
C GLN A 353 4.62 19.91 27.16
N ASN A 354 5.03 19.76 28.42
CA ASN A 354 4.62 18.66 29.27
C ASN A 354 3.32 19.00 30.00
N LEU A 355 2.43 18.01 30.12
CA LEU A 355 1.23 18.13 30.94
C LEU A 355 1.60 18.13 32.44
N PRO A 356 0.87 18.92 33.27
CA PRO A 356 1.05 18.91 34.72
C PRO A 356 0.85 17.51 35.31
N GLN A 357 1.42 17.26 36.46
CA GLN A 357 1.19 16.04 37.24
C GLN A 357 -0.18 16.08 37.96
N GLY A 358 -0.77 14.91 38.22
CA GLY A 358 -2.05 14.80 38.92
C GLY A 358 -3.31 14.88 38.01
N PRO A 359 -4.51 15.06 38.60
CA PRO A 359 -5.76 15.19 37.87
C PRO A 359 -5.75 16.41 36.94
N LEU A 360 -6.29 16.26 35.74
CA LEU A 360 -6.28 17.28 34.69
C LEU A 360 -7.70 17.82 34.44
N ASP A 361 -7.81 19.13 34.29
CA ASP A 361 -8.99 19.76 33.73
C ASP A 361 -8.99 19.71 32.21
N ILE A 362 -10.16 19.90 31.61
CA ILE A 362 -10.34 20.07 30.18
C ILE A 362 -11.13 21.34 29.95
N GLU A 363 -10.67 22.21 29.08
CA GLU A 363 -11.37 23.46 28.80
C GLU A 363 -11.46 23.71 27.28
N PHE A 364 -12.65 24.01 26.82
CA PHE A 364 -12.94 24.48 25.48
C PHE A 364 -13.15 25.99 25.51
N ASN A 365 -12.38 26.72 24.73
CA ASN A 365 -12.44 28.18 24.63
C ASN A 365 -12.80 28.58 23.20
N ASN A 366 -14.06 28.96 22.98
CA ASN A 366 -14.61 29.43 21.69
C ASN A 366 -14.27 28.49 20.52
N VAL A 367 -14.43 27.20 20.74
CA VAL A 367 -14.04 26.16 19.80
C VAL A 367 -15.04 26.03 18.67
N SER A 368 -14.57 26.23 17.46
CA SER A 368 -15.30 25.91 16.23
C SER A 368 -14.54 24.87 15.41
N PHE A 369 -15.27 23.96 14.78
CA PHE A 369 -14.65 22.88 14.03
C PHE A 369 -15.46 22.51 12.80
N SER A 370 -14.76 22.26 11.70
CA SER A 370 -15.26 21.58 10.50
C SER A 370 -14.31 20.44 10.14
N TYR A 371 -14.89 19.32 9.68
CA TYR A 371 -14.06 18.22 9.20
C TYR A 371 -13.25 18.65 7.97
N PRO A 372 -11.98 18.20 7.85
CA PRO A 372 -11.14 18.53 6.71
C PRO A 372 -11.85 18.24 5.40
N THR A 373 -11.71 19.16 4.44
CA THR A 373 -12.28 19.01 3.11
C THR A 373 -11.48 18.01 2.28
N ARG A 374 -12.00 17.66 1.12
CA ARG A 374 -11.33 16.82 0.12
C ARG A 374 -9.97 17.37 -0.29
N ALA A 375 -9.88 18.67 -0.45
CA ALA A 375 -8.64 19.38 -0.81
C ALA A 375 -7.58 19.28 0.29
N ASP A 376 -7.98 19.28 1.57
CA ASP A 376 -7.07 19.21 2.71
C ASP A 376 -6.44 17.82 2.89
N VAL A 377 -7.16 16.75 2.53
CA VAL A 377 -6.68 15.35 2.65
C VAL A 377 -5.90 14.88 1.42
N GLY A 378 -6.06 15.55 0.27
CA GLY A 378 -5.10 15.58 -0.83
C GLY A 378 -4.99 14.37 -1.75
N LEU A 379 -5.85 13.33 -1.70
CA LEU A 379 -5.74 12.17 -2.60
C LEU A 379 -7.04 11.87 -3.34
N GLU A 380 -7.28 12.59 -4.45
CA GLU A 380 -8.40 12.33 -5.37
C GLU A 380 -8.49 10.85 -5.85
N THR A 381 -7.35 10.16 -5.89
CA THR A 381 -7.22 8.80 -6.42
C THR A 381 -7.43 7.68 -5.40
N LEU A 382 -7.40 8.01 -4.10
CA LEU A 382 -7.58 7.05 -2.99
C LEU A 382 -8.94 7.17 -2.30
N GLU A 383 -9.70 8.20 -2.61
CA GLU A 383 -11.02 8.40 -2.02
C GLU A 383 -12.05 7.38 -2.52
N LEU A 384 -13.03 7.12 -1.67
CA LEU A 384 -14.24 6.40 -2.06
C LEU A 384 -14.87 7.15 -3.24
N ALA A 385 -14.90 6.53 -4.42
CA ALA A 385 -15.62 7.08 -5.55
C ALA A 385 -17.11 7.16 -5.18
N SER A 386 -17.54 8.30 -4.65
CA SER A 386 -18.94 8.68 -4.69
C SER A 386 -19.27 8.89 -6.17
N ASP A 387 -20.26 8.16 -6.68
CA ASP A 387 -20.74 8.15 -8.07
C ASP A 387 -20.78 9.55 -8.70
N GLY A 388 -19.69 10.02 -9.27
CA GLY A 388 -19.62 11.16 -10.19
C GLY A 388 -20.28 12.48 -9.76
N LYS A 389 -20.98 12.54 -8.65
CA LYS A 389 -21.48 13.75 -8.03
C LYS A 389 -20.40 14.30 -7.09
N ILE A 390 -19.73 15.34 -7.54
CA ILE A 390 -19.04 16.26 -6.66
C ILE A 390 -20.13 16.80 -5.72
N GLU A 391 -20.35 16.16 -4.57
CA GLU A 391 -20.97 16.87 -3.46
C GLU A 391 -20.05 18.07 -3.24
N ASN A 392 -20.64 19.26 -3.37
CA ASN A 392 -19.96 20.49 -2.97
C ASN A 392 -19.59 20.28 -1.52
N ASP A 393 -18.30 20.03 -1.26
CA ASP A 393 -17.69 19.91 0.06
C ASP A 393 -17.78 21.30 0.70
N THR A 394 -19.01 21.66 1.10
CA THR A 394 -19.25 22.89 1.83
C THR A 394 -18.61 22.71 3.19
N ASN A 395 -17.75 23.65 3.55
CA ASN A 395 -17.03 23.68 4.81
C ASN A 395 -18.02 23.96 5.96
N ASN A 396 -18.96 23.01 6.19
CA ASN A 396 -19.99 23.16 7.20
C ASN A 396 -19.38 23.00 8.59
N LEU A 397 -19.53 24.03 9.40
CA LEU A 397 -19.18 23.98 10.82
C LEU A 397 -20.01 22.90 11.52
N VAL A 398 -19.30 21.94 12.12
CA VAL A 398 -19.91 20.87 12.95
C VAL A 398 -20.00 21.33 14.40
N LEU A 399 -19.04 22.15 14.84
CA LEU A 399 -19.08 22.84 16.13
C LEU A 399 -18.91 24.34 15.89
N SER A 400 -19.71 25.14 16.57
CA SER A 400 -19.71 26.60 16.46
C SER A 400 -19.64 27.23 17.85
N ASP A 401 -18.49 27.84 18.14
CA ASP A 401 -18.26 28.68 19.33
C ASP A 401 -18.55 27.96 20.68
N VAL A 402 -18.15 26.71 20.80
CA VAL A 402 -18.36 25.87 21.98
C VAL A 402 -17.35 26.23 23.08
N SER A 403 -17.88 26.58 24.28
CA SER A 403 -17.05 26.92 25.44
C SER A 403 -17.61 26.25 26.72
N PHE A 404 -16.77 25.45 27.38
CA PHE A 404 -17.08 24.83 28.68
C PHE A 404 -15.78 24.39 29.37
N LYS A 405 -15.91 24.12 30.68
CA LYS A 405 -14.78 23.62 31.50
C LYS A 405 -15.22 22.41 32.34
N ILE A 406 -14.38 21.36 32.33
CA ILE A 406 -14.53 20.16 33.15
C ILE A 406 -13.48 20.24 34.26
N LYS A 407 -13.94 20.18 35.51
CA LYS A 407 -13.04 20.18 36.67
C LYS A 407 -12.26 18.86 36.77
N PRO A 408 -11.04 18.89 37.31
CA PRO A 408 -10.29 17.66 37.54
C PRO A 408 -11.11 16.65 38.40
N GLY A 409 -11.12 15.39 37.97
CA GLY A 409 -11.80 14.31 38.69
C GLY A 409 -13.31 14.32 38.61
N THR A 410 -13.92 15.14 37.75
CA THR A 410 -15.39 15.17 37.55
C THR A 410 -15.83 14.58 36.23
N MET A 411 -17.07 14.13 36.13
CA MET A 411 -17.65 13.57 34.92
C MET A 411 -18.56 14.60 34.21
N LEU A 412 -18.29 14.83 32.93
CA LEU A 412 -19.17 15.56 32.03
C LEU A 412 -19.95 14.58 31.14
N ALA A 413 -21.27 14.64 31.17
CA ALA A 413 -22.12 13.94 30.22
C ALA A 413 -22.46 14.84 29.02
N LEU A 414 -22.20 14.37 27.79
CA LEU A 414 -22.63 15.03 26.56
C LEU A 414 -23.97 14.47 26.10
N VAL A 415 -24.98 15.34 26.01
CA VAL A 415 -26.34 14.97 25.62
C VAL A 415 -26.80 15.81 24.43
N GLY A 416 -27.62 15.24 23.57
CA GLY A 416 -28.18 15.95 22.41
C GLY A 416 -28.57 14.98 21.27
N PRO A 417 -29.26 15.47 20.24
CA PRO A 417 -29.68 14.67 19.09
C PRO A 417 -28.51 14.01 18.36
N SER A 418 -28.81 12.97 17.58
CA SER A 418 -27.78 12.39 16.68
C SER A 418 -27.28 13.45 15.69
N GLY A 419 -25.98 13.49 15.44
CA GLY A 419 -25.36 14.50 14.57
C GLY A 419 -25.12 15.88 15.21
N SER A 420 -25.41 16.09 16.49
CA SER A 420 -25.22 17.39 17.15
C SER A 420 -23.77 17.79 17.43
N GLY A 421 -22.76 16.89 17.20
CA GLY A 421 -21.35 17.17 17.40
C GLY A 421 -20.72 16.54 18.66
N LYS A 422 -21.43 15.68 19.42
CA LYS A 422 -20.91 15.02 20.63
C LYS A 422 -19.63 14.22 20.40
N THR A 423 -19.64 13.34 19.41
CA THR A 423 -18.46 12.53 19.03
C THR A 423 -17.31 13.42 18.51
N THR A 424 -17.62 14.54 17.87
CA THR A 424 -16.62 15.51 17.45
C THR A 424 -15.89 16.15 18.64
N ILE A 425 -16.61 16.47 19.73
CA ILE A 425 -16.00 16.98 20.98
C ILE A 425 -15.03 15.93 21.54
N SER A 426 -15.44 14.66 21.64
CA SER A 426 -14.58 13.59 22.15
C SER A 426 -13.32 13.39 21.29
N GLN A 427 -13.44 13.50 19.96
CA GLN A 427 -12.33 13.40 19.03
C GLN A 427 -11.35 14.58 19.13
N LEU A 428 -11.84 15.79 19.41
CA LEU A 428 -10.99 16.96 19.66
C LEU A 428 -10.23 16.83 20.99
N ILE A 429 -10.86 16.32 22.05
CA ILE A 429 -10.17 16.05 23.33
C ILE A 429 -9.07 15.00 23.13
N ALA A 430 -9.34 13.94 22.39
CA ALA A 430 -8.34 12.91 22.06
C ALA A 430 -7.28 13.38 21.06
N ARG A 431 -7.38 14.61 20.57
CA ARG A 431 -6.53 15.19 19.52
C ARG A 431 -6.41 14.31 18.26
N LEU A 432 -7.50 13.67 17.88
CA LEU A 432 -7.61 13.02 16.57
C LEU A 432 -7.76 14.04 15.44
N TYR A 433 -8.23 15.24 15.80
CA TYR A 433 -8.30 16.46 14.98
C TYR A 433 -7.88 17.67 15.81
N ASP A 434 -7.39 18.70 15.17
CA ASP A 434 -7.17 20.02 15.78
C ASP A 434 -8.38 20.93 15.50
N PRO A 435 -8.81 21.80 16.44
CA PRO A 435 -9.90 22.74 16.21
C PRO A 435 -9.57 23.73 15.09
N THR A 436 -10.61 24.12 14.30
CA THR A 436 -10.48 25.10 13.22
C THR A 436 -10.28 26.49 13.78
N ARG A 437 -10.99 26.82 14.88
CA ARG A 437 -10.87 28.08 15.66
C ARG A 437 -11.00 27.76 17.12
N GLY A 438 -10.51 28.68 17.96
CA GLY A 438 -10.51 28.51 19.41
C GLY A 438 -9.42 27.57 19.89
N VAL A 439 -9.43 27.22 21.17
CA VAL A 439 -8.40 26.44 21.83
C VAL A 439 -9.04 25.37 22.73
N VAL A 440 -8.49 24.17 22.68
CA VAL A 440 -8.77 23.10 23.65
C VAL A 440 -7.56 22.98 24.55
N THR A 441 -7.74 23.11 25.87
CA THR A 441 -6.66 22.93 26.84
C THR A 441 -6.89 21.70 27.70
N VAL A 442 -5.80 21.04 28.09
CA VAL A 442 -5.75 19.94 29.06
C VAL A 442 -4.71 20.29 30.11
N GLY A 443 -5.13 20.38 31.37
CA GLY A 443 -4.24 20.83 32.45
C GLY A 443 -3.73 22.28 32.22
N ASN A 444 -4.58 23.16 31.69
CA ASN A 444 -4.26 24.53 31.29
C ASN A 444 -3.19 24.67 30.18
N VAL A 445 -2.85 23.56 29.48
CA VAL A 445 -1.91 23.57 28.33
C VAL A 445 -2.71 23.37 27.05
N ASP A 446 -2.44 24.18 26.01
CA ASP A 446 -3.06 23.97 24.69
C ASP A 446 -2.65 22.59 24.17
N ILE A 447 -3.66 21.79 23.80
CA ILE A 447 -3.44 20.42 23.33
C ILE A 447 -2.57 20.36 22.07
N LYS A 448 -2.53 21.44 21.27
CA LYS A 448 -1.66 21.55 20.10
C LYS A 448 -0.18 21.65 20.46
N GLU A 449 0.13 22.18 21.63
CA GLU A 449 1.48 22.32 22.13
C GLU A 449 2.01 21.08 22.87
N VAL A 450 1.16 20.07 23.11
CA VAL A 450 1.54 18.81 23.77
C VAL A 450 1.90 17.76 22.70
N ALA A 451 2.93 16.95 22.93
CA ALA A 451 3.26 15.83 22.05
C ALA A 451 2.10 14.83 21.96
N ARG A 452 1.77 14.34 20.75
CA ARG A 452 0.68 13.36 20.57
C ARG A 452 0.84 12.10 21.41
N ASP A 453 2.07 11.64 21.62
CA ASP A 453 2.35 10.49 22.46
C ASP A 453 1.99 10.74 23.93
N ALA A 454 2.25 11.96 24.43
CA ALA A 454 1.87 12.35 25.78
C ALA A 454 0.34 12.44 25.95
N ILE A 455 -0.37 12.99 24.96
CA ILE A 455 -1.84 12.98 24.92
C ILE A 455 -2.35 11.54 24.90
N ARG A 456 -1.81 10.71 24.01
CA ARG A 456 -2.19 9.30 23.91
C ARG A 456 -1.97 8.56 25.23
N GLY A 457 -0.85 8.79 25.92
CA GLY A 457 -0.60 8.21 27.25
C GLY A 457 -1.58 8.69 28.32
N THR A 458 -2.07 9.92 28.22
CA THR A 458 -2.93 10.59 29.22
C THR A 458 -4.42 10.25 29.06
N ILE A 459 -4.90 10.01 27.86
CA ILE A 459 -6.32 9.82 27.53
C ILE A 459 -6.62 8.36 27.20
N GLY A 460 -7.61 7.76 27.85
CA GLY A 460 -8.19 6.46 27.51
C GLY A 460 -9.53 6.65 26.82
N VAL A 461 -9.77 5.94 25.73
CA VAL A 461 -11.02 6.03 24.97
C VAL A 461 -11.65 4.64 24.85
N VAL A 462 -12.92 4.53 25.21
CA VAL A 462 -13.78 3.37 24.89
C VAL A 462 -14.74 3.81 23.82
N THR A 463 -14.60 3.25 22.63
CA THR A 463 -15.45 3.56 21.47
C THR A 463 -16.71 2.69 21.44
N GLN A 464 -17.75 3.13 20.76
CA GLN A 464 -18.99 2.41 20.54
C GLN A 464 -18.73 1.02 19.93
N ASP A 465 -17.96 0.96 18.83
CA ASP A 465 -17.50 -0.28 18.21
C ASP A 465 -16.09 -0.63 18.70
N SER A 466 -15.99 -1.61 19.60
CA SER A 466 -14.73 -2.07 20.14
C SER A 466 -13.99 -2.96 19.14
N HIS A 467 -12.90 -2.44 18.57
CA HIS A 467 -12.08 -3.17 17.61
C HIS A 467 -11.02 -4.04 18.31
N LEU A 468 -10.91 -5.29 17.86
CA LEU A 468 -9.85 -6.21 18.23
C LEU A 468 -9.09 -6.66 16.98
N PHE A 469 -7.76 -6.71 17.08
CA PHE A 469 -6.93 -7.27 16.03
C PHE A 469 -7.05 -8.79 15.99
N HIS A 470 -6.83 -9.38 14.82
CA HIS A 470 -6.75 -10.83 14.65
C HIS A 470 -5.49 -11.38 15.32
N ASP A 471 -5.52 -11.46 16.64
CA ASP A 471 -4.41 -11.86 17.49
C ASP A 471 -4.96 -12.48 18.79
N SER A 472 -4.09 -12.87 19.72
CA SER A 472 -4.47 -13.35 21.03
C SER A 472 -5.11 -12.24 21.88
N ILE A 473 -5.88 -12.63 22.90
CA ILE A 473 -6.41 -11.70 23.91
C ILE A 473 -5.25 -10.97 24.57
N LYS A 474 -4.16 -11.68 24.92
CA LYS A 474 -2.93 -11.12 25.49
C LYS A 474 -2.36 -9.99 24.64
N ASN A 475 -2.10 -10.24 23.35
CA ASN A 475 -1.53 -9.25 22.45
C ASN A 475 -2.47 -8.06 22.22
N ASN A 476 -3.77 -8.30 22.17
CA ASN A 476 -4.77 -7.24 22.12
C ASN A 476 -4.76 -6.33 23.37
N LEU A 477 -4.42 -6.85 24.55
CA LEU A 477 -4.27 -6.08 25.79
C LEU A 477 -2.92 -5.38 25.86
N LEU A 478 -1.83 -6.05 25.47
CA LEU A 478 -0.47 -5.49 25.43
C LEU A 478 -0.38 -4.27 24.47
N TYR A 479 -1.31 -4.14 23.53
CA TYR A 479 -1.40 -2.94 22.68
C TYR A 479 -1.66 -1.64 23.48
N ALA A 480 -2.23 -1.75 24.69
CA ALA A 480 -2.45 -0.61 25.58
C ALA A 480 -1.22 -0.32 26.48
N LYS A 481 -0.46 -1.36 26.84
CA LYS A 481 0.75 -1.30 27.66
C LYS A 481 1.66 -2.50 27.29
N GLU A 482 2.71 -2.24 26.50
CA GLU A 482 3.57 -3.27 25.90
C GLU A 482 4.33 -4.10 26.94
N ASP A 483 4.74 -3.47 28.04
CA ASP A 483 5.52 -4.04 29.13
C ASP A 483 4.66 -4.57 30.30
N ALA A 484 3.34 -4.73 30.11
CA ALA A 484 2.47 -5.20 31.16
C ALA A 484 2.78 -6.65 31.56
N SER A 485 2.92 -6.87 32.86
CA SER A 485 3.06 -8.20 33.44
C SER A 485 1.77 -9.00 33.31
N GLU A 486 1.86 -10.32 33.33
CA GLU A 486 0.67 -11.18 33.28
C GLU A 486 -0.27 -10.94 34.47
N THR A 487 0.28 -10.58 35.63
CA THR A 487 -0.49 -10.20 36.81
C THR A 487 -1.32 -8.93 36.59
N GLU A 488 -0.74 -7.91 35.94
CA GLU A 488 -1.45 -6.68 35.58
C GLU A 488 -2.55 -6.97 34.55
N ILE A 489 -2.29 -7.84 33.59
CA ILE A 489 -3.28 -8.26 32.58
C ILE A 489 -4.47 -8.92 33.25
N TRP A 490 -4.26 -9.88 34.17
CA TRP A 490 -5.34 -10.54 34.89
C TRP A 490 -6.11 -9.59 35.80
N SER A 491 -5.43 -8.67 36.50
CA SER A 491 -6.07 -7.64 37.30
C SER A 491 -6.96 -6.70 36.46
N ALA A 492 -6.48 -6.31 35.27
CA ALA A 492 -7.27 -5.50 34.33
C ALA A 492 -8.50 -6.24 33.81
N LEU A 493 -8.38 -7.54 33.52
CA LEU A 493 -9.50 -8.38 33.11
C LEU A 493 -10.53 -8.59 34.24
N GLU A 494 -10.08 -8.71 35.48
CA GLU A 494 -10.94 -8.79 36.65
C GLU A 494 -11.71 -7.49 36.86
N SER A 495 -11.02 -6.33 36.81
CA SER A 495 -11.66 -5.01 36.89
C SER A 495 -12.66 -4.77 35.76
N ALA A 496 -12.42 -5.35 34.60
CA ALA A 496 -13.32 -5.30 33.44
C ALA A 496 -14.43 -6.39 33.48
N GLN A 497 -14.56 -7.15 34.56
CA GLN A 497 -15.58 -8.21 34.74
C GLN A 497 -15.58 -9.28 33.64
N ILE A 498 -14.39 -9.68 33.13
CA ILE A 498 -14.25 -10.67 32.05
C ILE A 498 -13.23 -11.77 32.35
N SER A 499 -12.57 -11.73 33.51
CA SER A 499 -11.52 -12.69 33.88
C SER A 499 -11.99 -14.14 33.85
N ASP A 500 -13.21 -14.43 34.36
CA ASP A 500 -13.76 -15.79 34.46
C ASP A 500 -14.06 -16.36 33.06
N PHE A 501 -14.58 -15.52 32.16
CA PHE A 501 -14.77 -15.90 30.77
C PHE A 501 -13.43 -16.25 30.11
N VAL A 502 -12.39 -15.42 30.26
CA VAL A 502 -11.08 -15.69 29.67
C VAL A 502 -10.44 -16.93 30.27
N LYS A 503 -10.59 -17.19 31.59
CA LYS A 503 -10.13 -18.42 32.25
C LYS A 503 -10.83 -19.67 31.75
N SER A 504 -12.09 -19.57 31.30
CA SER A 504 -12.88 -20.69 30.76
C SER A 504 -12.48 -21.10 29.34
N LEU A 505 -11.78 -20.23 28.61
CA LEU A 505 -11.30 -20.53 27.28
C LEU A 505 -10.17 -21.57 27.29
N PRO A 506 -10.10 -22.50 26.32
CA PRO A 506 -9.04 -23.51 26.25
C PRO A 506 -7.64 -22.95 26.33
N ASP A 507 -7.35 -21.88 25.56
CA ASP A 507 -6.04 -21.24 25.46
C ASP A 507 -5.93 -19.97 26.32
N LYS A 508 -6.94 -19.67 27.17
CA LYS A 508 -6.97 -18.51 28.07
C LYS A 508 -6.54 -17.21 27.36
N LEU A 509 -5.44 -16.60 27.85
CA LEU A 509 -4.89 -15.35 27.28
C LEU A 509 -4.38 -15.50 25.86
N ASP A 510 -3.95 -16.68 25.44
CA ASP A 510 -3.42 -16.96 24.11
C ASP A 510 -4.52 -17.28 23.08
N THR A 511 -5.78 -17.26 23.51
CA THR A 511 -6.92 -17.48 22.62
C THR A 511 -6.97 -16.42 21.51
N ILE A 512 -6.96 -16.86 20.25
CA ILE A 512 -7.08 -16.00 19.06
C ILE A 512 -8.54 -15.57 18.89
N VAL A 513 -8.77 -14.26 18.92
CA VAL A 513 -10.14 -13.68 18.89
C VAL A 513 -10.79 -13.68 17.50
N GLY A 514 -10.03 -14.01 16.45
CA GLY A 514 -10.52 -14.00 15.05
C GLY A 514 -10.58 -12.61 14.44
N ASP A 515 -11.03 -12.56 13.19
CA ASP A 515 -11.08 -11.31 12.41
C ASP A 515 -12.06 -10.32 13.07
N ARG A 516 -11.59 -9.13 13.48
CA ARG A 516 -12.35 -8.13 14.24
C ARG A 516 -13.03 -8.69 15.50
N GLY A 517 -12.47 -9.76 16.08
CA GLY A 517 -13.04 -10.42 17.26
C GLY A 517 -14.37 -11.14 17.02
N TYR A 518 -14.65 -11.62 15.81
CA TYR A 518 -15.94 -12.22 15.46
C TYR A 518 -16.33 -13.45 16.33
N ARG A 519 -15.35 -14.05 17.00
CA ARG A 519 -15.55 -15.19 17.94
C ARG A 519 -16.08 -14.76 19.30
N LEU A 520 -16.14 -13.46 19.56
CA LEU A 520 -16.59 -12.88 20.83
C LEU A 520 -17.93 -12.16 20.64
N SER A 521 -18.78 -12.20 21.66
CA SER A 521 -19.98 -11.39 21.72
C SER A 521 -19.65 -9.88 21.79
N GLY A 522 -20.62 -9.03 21.50
CA GLY A 522 -20.47 -7.58 21.63
C GLY A 522 -20.01 -7.15 23.02
N GLY A 523 -20.60 -7.72 24.08
CA GLY A 523 -20.24 -7.44 25.46
C GLY A 523 -18.84 -7.89 25.87
N GLU A 524 -18.40 -9.05 25.37
CA GLU A 524 -17.04 -9.53 25.62
C GLU A 524 -15.99 -8.66 24.95
N LYS A 525 -16.19 -8.25 23.69
CA LYS A 525 -15.31 -7.29 22.99
C LYS A 525 -15.20 -5.99 23.77
N GLN A 526 -16.32 -5.50 24.26
CA GLN A 526 -16.37 -4.23 24.98
C GLN A 526 -15.65 -4.32 26.32
N ARG A 527 -15.83 -5.40 27.10
CA ARG A 527 -15.09 -5.61 28.35
C ARG A 527 -13.59 -5.76 28.11
N ILE A 528 -13.14 -6.38 27.01
CA ILE A 528 -11.72 -6.39 26.62
C ILE A 528 -11.23 -4.97 26.30
N ALA A 529 -12.03 -4.14 25.62
CA ALA A 529 -11.67 -2.76 25.37
C ALA A 529 -11.61 -1.92 26.67
N ILE A 530 -12.49 -2.18 27.63
CA ILE A 530 -12.43 -1.57 28.97
C ILE A 530 -11.18 -2.06 29.72
N ALA A 531 -10.82 -3.34 29.65
CA ALA A 531 -9.58 -3.88 30.22
C ALA A 531 -8.32 -3.19 29.67
N ARG A 532 -8.32 -2.78 28.39
CA ARG A 532 -7.23 -1.93 27.84
C ARG A 532 -7.10 -0.60 28.57
N VAL A 533 -8.23 0.03 28.92
CA VAL A 533 -8.22 1.31 29.64
C VAL A 533 -7.74 1.11 31.08
N PHE A 534 -8.13 0.02 31.77
CA PHE A 534 -7.60 -0.31 33.10
C PHE A 534 -6.08 -0.52 33.05
N LEU A 535 -5.59 -1.26 32.07
CA LEU A 535 -4.15 -1.55 31.92
C LEU A 535 -3.34 -0.28 31.62
N LYS A 536 -3.89 0.63 30.85
CA LYS A 536 -3.28 1.92 30.47
C LYS A 536 -3.25 2.92 31.62
N GLN A 537 -4.21 2.88 32.56
CA GLN A 537 -4.37 3.79 33.68
C GLN A 537 -4.35 5.28 33.30
N PRO A 538 -5.19 5.73 32.35
CA PRO A 538 -5.19 7.10 31.89
C PRO A 538 -5.73 8.05 32.98
N ARG A 539 -5.34 9.33 32.90
CA ARG A 539 -5.84 10.40 33.79
C ARG A 539 -7.18 10.98 33.31
N ILE A 540 -7.48 10.85 32.02
CA ILE A 540 -8.73 11.27 31.38
C ILE A 540 -9.33 10.07 30.70
N VAL A 541 -10.65 9.88 30.85
CA VAL A 541 -11.40 8.80 30.21
C VAL A 541 -12.52 9.37 29.33
N ILE A 542 -12.59 8.90 28.11
CA ILE A 542 -13.67 9.22 27.17
C ILE A 542 -14.45 7.94 26.89
N LEU A 543 -15.78 7.99 27.09
CA LEU A 543 -16.70 6.90 26.77
C LEU A 543 -17.66 7.35 25.68
N ASP A 544 -17.70 6.62 24.56
CA ASP A 544 -18.62 6.87 23.46
C ASP A 544 -19.61 5.70 23.38
N GLU A 545 -20.85 5.91 23.83
CA GLU A 545 -22.03 5.00 23.75
C GLU A 545 -21.71 3.50 24.04
N ALA A 546 -20.97 3.25 25.10
CA ALA A 546 -20.32 1.96 25.36
C ALA A 546 -21.29 0.77 25.68
N THR A 547 -22.62 0.86 25.49
CA THR A 547 -23.54 -0.20 25.90
C THR A 547 -24.71 -0.46 24.94
N ALA A 548 -24.63 0.03 23.70
CA ALA A 548 -25.64 -0.25 22.68
C ALA A 548 -25.58 -1.72 22.23
N HIS A 549 -26.74 -2.38 22.14
CA HIS A 549 -26.91 -3.75 21.62
C HIS A 549 -26.35 -4.90 22.48
N LEU A 550 -26.31 -4.75 23.82
CA LEU A 550 -25.92 -5.82 24.73
C LEU A 550 -27.17 -6.53 25.31
N ASP A 551 -27.04 -7.82 25.62
CA ASP A 551 -27.98 -8.57 26.43
C ASP A 551 -27.88 -8.14 27.91
N ASN A 552 -28.98 -8.31 28.68
CA ASN A 552 -29.11 -7.78 30.03
C ASN A 552 -27.99 -8.19 31.00
N GLU A 553 -27.44 -9.43 30.88
CA GLU A 553 -26.40 -9.95 31.76
C GLU A 553 -25.03 -9.31 31.45
N ASN A 554 -24.66 -9.27 30.18
CA ASN A 554 -23.45 -8.59 29.73
C ASN A 554 -23.52 -7.08 29.98
N GLU A 555 -24.69 -6.49 29.88
CA GLU A 555 -24.90 -5.08 30.16
C GLU A 555 -24.58 -4.71 31.60
N ALA A 556 -25.06 -5.47 32.58
CA ALA A 556 -24.79 -5.22 33.99
C ALA A 556 -23.28 -5.28 34.30
N ALA A 557 -22.61 -6.28 33.78
CA ALA A 557 -21.15 -6.41 33.94
C ALA A 557 -20.37 -5.25 33.29
N VAL A 558 -20.76 -4.82 32.09
CA VAL A 558 -20.16 -3.64 31.42
C VAL A 558 -20.42 -2.36 32.23
N GLN A 559 -21.59 -2.16 32.80
CA GLN A 559 -21.90 -0.98 33.62
C GLN A 559 -21.04 -0.92 34.89
N VAL A 560 -20.85 -2.05 35.60
CA VAL A 560 -19.94 -2.13 36.75
C VAL A 560 -18.51 -1.79 36.36
N ALA A 561 -17.99 -2.36 35.26
CA ALA A 561 -16.66 -2.08 34.76
C ALA A 561 -16.49 -0.60 34.36
N LEU A 562 -17.50 0.01 33.72
CA LEU A 562 -17.48 1.42 33.36
C LEU A 562 -17.50 2.33 34.58
N ALA A 563 -18.31 2.06 35.58
CA ALA A 563 -18.37 2.82 36.82
C ALA A 563 -16.98 2.83 37.50
N THR A 564 -16.34 1.65 37.60
CA THR A 564 -15.02 1.52 38.21
C THR A 564 -13.92 2.26 37.40
N VAL A 565 -14.03 2.27 36.06
CA VAL A 565 -13.06 2.98 35.20
C VAL A 565 -13.15 4.49 35.32
N LEU A 566 -14.33 5.02 35.67
CA LEU A 566 -14.56 6.46 35.80
C LEU A 566 -14.15 7.02 37.17
N GLU A 567 -14.03 6.18 38.22
CA GLU A 567 -13.74 6.61 39.59
C GLU A 567 -12.43 7.42 39.67
N ASN A 568 -12.50 8.59 40.33
CA ASN A 568 -11.37 9.50 40.56
C ASN A 568 -10.64 9.97 39.30
N ARG A 569 -11.31 9.99 38.13
CA ARG A 569 -10.76 10.45 36.87
C ARG A 569 -11.61 11.54 36.26
N THR A 570 -10.96 12.45 35.53
CA THR A 570 -11.69 13.39 34.69
C THR A 570 -12.28 12.62 33.52
N SER A 571 -13.59 12.69 33.35
CA SER A 571 -14.25 11.86 32.35
C SER A 571 -15.26 12.62 31.49
N VAL A 572 -15.35 12.19 30.23
CA VAL A 572 -16.33 12.69 29.27
C VAL A 572 -17.09 11.51 28.72
N VAL A 573 -18.43 11.53 28.89
CA VAL A 573 -19.29 10.43 28.50
C VAL A 573 -20.33 10.93 27.51
N ILE A 574 -20.36 10.34 26.30
CA ILE A 574 -21.45 10.52 25.37
C ILE A 574 -22.56 9.60 25.84
N ALA A 575 -23.59 10.20 26.46
CA ALA A 575 -24.58 9.45 27.19
C ALA A 575 -25.85 9.19 26.38
N HIS A 576 -26.18 7.90 26.24
CA HIS A 576 -27.44 7.42 25.69
C HIS A 576 -28.31 6.70 26.73
N ARG A 577 -27.90 6.71 28.01
CA ARG A 577 -28.63 6.10 29.14
C ARG A 577 -28.85 7.07 30.28
N LEU A 578 -30.05 6.97 30.84
CA LEU A 578 -30.47 7.83 31.94
C LEU A 578 -29.57 7.73 33.17
N SER A 579 -29.19 6.50 33.56
CA SER A 579 -28.31 6.27 34.72
C SER A 579 -26.97 7.00 34.63
N THR A 580 -26.38 7.03 33.43
CA THR A 580 -25.13 7.75 33.19
C THR A 580 -25.28 9.25 33.26
N ILE A 581 -26.41 9.76 32.75
CA ILE A 581 -26.74 11.21 32.74
C ILE A 581 -26.99 11.72 34.15
N VAL A 582 -27.79 11.00 34.93
CA VAL A 582 -28.17 11.41 36.29
C VAL A 582 -26.96 11.43 37.25
N ASN A 583 -26.01 10.53 37.06
CA ASN A 583 -24.82 10.43 37.91
C ASN A 583 -23.70 11.42 37.51
N ALA A 584 -23.86 12.18 36.42
CA ALA A 584 -22.86 13.16 36.00
C ALA A 584 -22.90 14.43 36.84
N GLU A 585 -21.74 14.94 37.27
CA GLU A 585 -21.64 16.21 37.98
C GLU A 585 -22.02 17.39 37.09
N GLN A 586 -21.80 17.26 35.77
CA GLN A 586 -22.17 18.25 34.78
C GLN A 586 -22.74 17.55 33.53
N ILE A 587 -23.76 18.15 32.97
CA ILE A 587 -24.37 17.75 31.69
C ILE A 587 -24.24 18.91 30.73
N ALA A 588 -23.62 18.69 29.55
CA ALA A 588 -23.56 19.64 28.46
C ALA A 588 -24.57 19.24 27.37
N VAL A 589 -25.49 20.09 27.07
CA VAL A 589 -26.53 19.90 26.04
C VAL A 589 -26.07 20.50 24.75
N ILE A 590 -25.80 19.64 23.77
CA ILE A 590 -25.31 20.04 22.45
C ILE A 590 -26.44 19.90 21.42
N LYS A 591 -26.72 20.96 20.70
CA LYS A 591 -27.67 20.97 19.59
C LYS A 591 -27.12 21.80 18.42
N ASP A 592 -27.21 21.26 17.22
CA ASP A 592 -26.79 21.92 15.99
C ASP A 592 -25.36 22.50 16.07
N GLY A 593 -24.45 21.76 16.75
CA GLY A 593 -23.04 22.14 16.90
C GLY A 593 -22.77 23.22 17.96
N GLN A 594 -23.75 23.61 18.76
CA GLN A 594 -23.65 24.64 19.80
C GLN A 594 -23.93 24.07 21.20
N LEU A 595 -23.27 24.64 22.21
CA LEU A 595 -23.57 24.38 23.60
C LEU A 595 -24.80 25.22 23.99
N ILE A 596 -25.95 24.58 24.19
CA ILE A 596 -27.19 25.25 24.51
C ILE A 596 -27.36 25.47 26.04
N ALA A 597 -26.94 24.48 26.83
CA ALA A 597 -27.03 24.56 28.29
C ALA A 597 -25.97 23.67 28.94
N ILE A 598 -25.52 24.05 30.14
CA ILE A 598 -24.63 23.24 30.97
C ILE A 598 -25.06 23.37 32.44
N GLY A 599 -25.16 22.26 33.17
CA GLY A 599 -25.57 22.26 34.55
C GLY A 599 -25.72 20.86 35.13
N SER A 600 -26.26 20.75 36.35
CA SER A 600 -26.61 19.45 36.92
C SER A 600 -27.93 18.94 36.33
N HIS A 601 -28.21 17.65 36.50
CA HIS A 601 -29.47 17.02 36.10
C HIS A 601 -30.70 17.77 36.67
N ALA A 602 -30.63 18.10 37.95
CA ALA A 602 -31.74 18.76 38.66
C ALA A 602 -31.97 20.21 38.16
N ASP A 603 -30.91 20.94 37.83
CA ASP A 603 -31.02 22.31 37.34
C ASP A 603 -31.58 22.34 35.91
N LEU A 604 -31.06 21.51 35.03
CA LEU A 604 -31.48 21.45 33.62
C LEU A 604 -32.91 20.94 33.43
N LEU A 605 -33.42 20.11 34.35
CA LEU A 605 -34.83 19.70 34.33
C LEU A 605 -35.80 20.82 34.73
N LYS A 606 -35.40 21.70 35.67
CA LYS A 606 -36.22 22.82 36.12
C LYS A 606 -36.40 23.90 35.05
N ASP A 607 -35.39 24.06 34.20
CA ASP A 607 -35.38 25.10 33.15
C ASP A 607 -36.38 24.85 32.00
N ASN A 608 -37.06 23.68 31.98
CA ASN A 608 -38.02 23.27 30.94
C ASN A 608 -37.54 23.51 29.50
N GLY A 609 -36.24 23.38 29.31
CA GLY A 609 -35.56 23.62 28.03
C GLY A 609 -35.34 22.36 27.21
N VAL A 610 -34.41 22.45 26.25
CA VAL A 610 -34.06 21.37 25.32
C VAL A 610 -33.70 20.07 26.05
N TYR A 611 -33.08 20.15 27.25
CA TYR A 611 -32.75 18.97 28.06
C TYR A 611 -34.00 18.25 28.56
N SER A 612 -34.98 18.98 29.08
CA SER A 612 -36.25 18.42 29.55
C SER A 612 -37.03 17.73 28.44
N ASP A 613 -37.04 18.34 27.24
CA ASP A 613 -37.65 17.73 26.05
C ASP A 613 -36.97 16.41 25.65
N LEU A 614 -35.63 16.40 25.59
CA LEU A 614 -34.85 15.20 25.30
C LEU A 614 -35.06 14.12 26.37
N TYR A 615 -35.08 14.51 27.63
CA TYR A 615 -35.35 13.60 28.75
C TYR A 615 -36.71 12.94 28.63
N ASN A 616 -37.76 13.74 28.38
CA ASN A 616 -39.13 13.24 28.23
C ASN A 616 -39.31 12.35 27.00
N GLN A 617 -38.62 12.64 25.89
CA GLN A 617 -38.69 11.83 24.65
C GLN A 617 -37.93 10.52 24.72
N GLN A 618 -36.81 10.47 25.42
CA GLN A 618 -35.93 9.30 25.43
C GLN A 618 -36.04 8.42 26.67
N PHE A 619 -36.47 8.98 27.81
CA PHE A 619 -36.37 8.34 29.12
C PHE A 619 -37.64 8.39 29.99
N ALA A 620 -38.60 9.25 29.72
CA ALA A 620 -39.88 9.27 30.41
C ALA A 620 -40.85 8.33 29.69
N VAL A 621 -40.89 7.06 30.14
CA VAL A 621 -41.96 6.09 29.85
C VAL A 621 -42.71 5.83 31.13
#